data_d4aef95f258152275f91da7a45d2718a
#
_entry.id   d4aef95f258152275f91da7a45d2718a
#
_cell.length_a   1.000
_cell.length_b   1.000
_cell.length_c   1.000
_cell.angle_alpha   90.00
_cell.angle_beta   90.00
_cell.angle_gamma   90.00
#
_symmetry.space_group_name_H-M   'P 1'
#
loop_
_entity.id
_entity.type
_entity.pdbx_description
1 polymer ?
#
loop_
_entity_poly.entity_id
_entity_poly.type
_entity_poly.pdbx_seq_one_letter_code
_entity_poly.pdbx_strand_id
1 'polypeptide(L)'
;MFGGLVRPKSRGRIRLTGSNPLDPLQIEPHHLSHPNDLKAAIACVQLCREIGNSDALRPFTKREVMPGNLKGAALEDFIRDSVVTYHHQTCTAKMGCDSMSVVDGHLKVYGIANLRIADASIMPRVTTGNTMAPCVIIGERAGEILKADHKL
;
A
#
# COMPACT_ATOMS: atom_id res chain seq x y z
N MET A 1 1.63 -9.14 -18.01
CA MET A 1 2.49 -8.21 -17.23
C MET A 1 1.58 -7.29 -16.44
N PHE A 2 1.87 -7.08 -15.16
CA PHE A 2 1.15 -6.15 -14.31
C PHE A 2 2.10 -5.06 -13.85
N GLY A 3 1.66 -3.82 -13.95
CA GLY A 3 2.36 -2.67 -13.42
C GLY A 3 1.68 -2.14 -12.16
N GLY A 4 2.44 -1.66 -11.18
CA GLY A 4 1.87 -1.15 -9.95
C GLY A 4 2.67 0.00 -9.35
N LEU A 5 1.99 0.90 -8.66
CA LEU A 5 2.61 1.98 -7.92
C LEU A 5 3.05 1.48 -6.55
N VAL A 6 4.35 1.50 -6.28
CA VAL A 6 4.90 1.03 -5.00
C VAL A 6 4.89 2.10 -3.90
N ARG A 7 4.76 3.38 -4.25
CA ARG A 7 4.72 4.50 -3.27
C ARG A 7 3.68 5.55 -3.66
N PRO A 8 2.38 5.22 -3.60
CA PRO A 8 1.32 6.18 -3.90
C PRO A 8 1.35 7.35 -2.91
N LYS A 9 0.98 8.53 -3.39
CA LYS A 9 0.76 9.74 -2.57
C LYS A 9 -0.68 9.87 -2.10
N SER A 10 -1.62 9.25 -2.79
CA SER A 10 -3.03 9.16 -2.38
C SER A 10 -3.15 8.53 -1.01
N ARG A 11 -4.09 9.00 -0.21
CA ARG A 11 -4.36 8.49 1.14
C ARG A 11 -5.82 8.16 1.28
N GLY A 12 -6.08 6.93 1.70
CA GLY A 12 -7.41 6.49 2.09
C GLY A 12 -7.62 6.61 3.60
N ARG A 13 -8.77 6.14 4.05
CA ARG A 13 -9.12 6.08 5.48
C ARG A 13 -10.03 4.90 5.76
N ILE A 14 -10.01 4.47 7.01
CA ILE A 14 -10.93 3.49 7.57
C ILE A 14 -11.68 4.17 8.72
N ARG A 15 -12.98 3.95 8.80
CA ARG A 15 -13.83 4.48 9.88
C ARG A 15 -14.68 3.37 10.47
N LEU A 16 -14.91 3.45 11.77
CA LEU A 16 -15.95 2.67 12.43
C LEU A 16 -17.32 3.21 12.01
N THR A 17 -18.30 2.33 11.82
CA THR A 17 -19.68 2.69 11.49
C THR A 17 -20.59 2.68 12.72
N GLY A 18 -20.13 2.07 13.84
CA GLY A 18 -20.85 1.98 15.09
C GLY A 18 -19.95 1.55 16.24
N SER A 19 -20.53 1.29 17.39
CA SER A 19 -19.84 0.83 18.60
C SER A 19 -19.76 -0.70 18.72
N ASN A 20 -20.52 -1.44 17.91
CA ASN A 20 -20.43 -2.89 17.88
C ASN A 20 -19.19 -3.31 17.07
N PRO A 21 -18.24 -4.11 17.62
CA PRO A 21 -17.03 -4.53 16.91
C PRO A 21 -17.31 -5.42 15.68
N LEU A 22 -18.52 -5.92 15.50
CA LEU A 22 -18.95 -6.69 14.35
C LEU A 22 -19.56 -5.83 13.24
N ASP A 23 -19.75 -4.53 13.47
CA ASP A 23 -20.24 -3.63 12.42
C ASP A 23 -19.24 -3.55 11.27
N PRO A 24 -19.69 -3.50 10.01
CA PRO A 24 -18.81 -3.39 8.86
C PRO A 24 -18.04 -2.07 8.89
N LEU A 25 -16.76 -2.12 8.54
CA LEU A 25 -15.93 -0.90 8.44
C LEU A 25 -16.27 -0.11 7.19
N GLN A 26 -16.27 1.21 7.28
CA GLN A 26 -16.25 2.08 6.12
C GLN A 26 -14.81 2.22 5.62
N ILE A 27 -14.52 1.68 4.43
CA ILE A 27 -13.19 1.71 3.81
C ILE A 27 -13.24 2.62 2.59
N GLU A 28 -12.48 3.70 2.64
CA GLU A 28 -12.38 4.69 1.56
C GLU A 28 -10.93 4.71 1.05
N PRO A 29 -10.59 3.95 0.00
CA PRO A 29 -9.20 3.80 -0.45
C PRO A 29 -8.66 5.06 -1.16
N HIS A 30 -9.53 5.88 -1.76
CA HIS A 30 -9.18 7.10 -2.49
C HIS A 30 -8.04 6.90 -3.51
N HIS A 31 -8.08 5.78 -4.24
CA HIS A 31 -7.09 5.51 -5.29
C HIS A 31 -7.00 6.68 -6.28
N LEU A 32 -5.78 7.01 -6.71
CA LEU A 32 -5.49 8.08 -7.69
C LEU A 32 -6.06 9.46 -7.32
N SER A 33 -6.38 9.72 -6.05
CA SER A 33 -6.84 11.04 -5.60
C SER A 33 -5.74 12.11 -5.70
N HIS A 34 -4.47 11.70 -5.65
CA HIS A 34 -3.34 12.60 -5.85
C HIS A 34 -2.92 12.62 -7.34
N PRO A 35 -2.78 13.80 -7.99
CA PRO A 35 -2.48 13.89 -9.43
C PRO A 35 -1.21 13.16 -9.88
N ASN A 36 -0.18 13.10 -9.01
CA ASN A 36 1.06 12.42 -9.32
C ASN A 36 0.90 10.91 -9.45
N ASP A 37 -0.10 10.31 -8.79
CA ASP A 37 -0.33 8.87 -8.86
C ASP A 37 -0.90 8.48 -10.21
N LEU A 38 -1.81 9.29 -10.77
CA LEU A 38 -2.29 9.08 -12.13
C LEU A 38 -1.15 9.21 -13.15
N LYS A 39 -0.32 10.26 -13.02
CA LYS A 39 0.86 10.42 -13.90
C LYS A 39 1.81 9.22 -13.83
N ALA A 40 2.06 8.73 -12.63
CA ALA A 40 2.92 7.57 -12.43
C ALA A 40 2.27 6.29 -12.98
N ALA A 41 0.95 6.12 -12.87
CA ALA A 41 0.23 4.99 -13.44
C ALA A 41 0.28 5.00 -14.97
N ILE A 42 0.13 6.16 -15.61
CA ILE A 42 0.30 6.32 -17.06
C ILE A 42 1.72 5.93 -17.49
N ALA A 43 2.75 6.44 -16.80
CA ALA A 43 4.14 6.08 -17.07
C ALA A 43 4.40 4.58 -16.86
N CYS A 44 3.77 3.97 -15.85
CA CYS A 44 3.84 2.54 -15.62
C CYS A 44 3.28 1.73 -16.79
N VAL A 45 2.12 2.12 -17.34
CA VAL A 45 1.54 1.47 -18.54
C VAL A 45 2.48 1.62 -19.74
N GLN A 46 3.08 2.80 -19.93
CA GLN A 46 4.04 3.02 -21.03
C GLN A 46 5.26 2.13 -20.89
N LEU A 47 5.83 2.04 -19.69
CA LEU A 47 6.96 1.14 -19.41
C LEU A 47 6.59 -0.34 -19.65
N CYS A 48 5.39 -0.78 -19.26
CA CYS A 48 4.91 -2.11 -19.54
C CYS A 48 4.82 -2.37 -21.07
N ARG A 49 4.41 -1.36 -21.84
CA ARG A 49 4.38 -1.44 -23.31
C ARG A 49 5.78 -1.56 -23.91
N GLU A 50 6.72 -0.75 -23.45
CA GLU A 50 8.13 -0.82 -23.89
C GLU A 50 8.72 -2.20 -23.63
N ILE A 51 8.57 -2.72 -22.40
CA ILE A 51 9.05 -4.05 -22.05
C ILE A 51 8.35 -5.13 -22.87
N GLY A 52 7.02 -5.09 -22.98
CA GLY A 52 6.22 -6.09 -23.69
C GLY A 52 6.49 -6.13 -25.19
N ASN A 53 6.93 -5.01 -25.79
CA ASN A 53 7.28 -4.91 -27.21
C ASN A 53 8.79 -5.03 -27.48
N SER A 54 9.60 -5.31 -26.45
CA SER A 54 11.04 -5.49 -26.63
C SER A 54 11.37 -6.69 -27.52
N ASP A 55 12.51 -6.67 -28.17
CA ASP A 55 12.94 -7.76 -29.06
C ASP A 55 13.03 -9.09 -28.32
N ALA A 56 13.45 -9.09 -27.06
CA ALA A 56 13.53 -10.29 -26.23
C ALA A 56 12.16 -10.96 -25.98
N LEU A 57 11.08 -10.17 -25.90
CA LEU A 57 9.73 -10.70 -25.67
C LEU A 57 8.90 -10.87 -26.94
N ARG A 58 9.34 -10.32 -28.08
CA ARG A 58 8.63 -10.40 -29.37
C ARG A 58 8.21 -11.81 -29.78
N PRO A 59 9.02 -12.87 -29.62
CA PRO A 59 8.61 -14.24 -29.98
C PRO A 59 7.44 -14.78 -29.12
N PHE A 60 7.21 -14.19 -27.93
CA PHE A 60 6.22 -14.65 -26.96
C PHE A 60 4.99 -13.72 -26.89
N THR A 61 5.06 -12.53 -27.49
CA THR A 61 4.02 -11.51 -27.43
C THR A 61 3.30 -11.37 -28.77
N LYS A 62 2.02 -11.71 -28.81
CA LYS A 62 1.22 -11.54 -30.01
C LYS A 62 0.67 -10.13 -30.15
N ARG A 63 0.10 -9.58 -29.07
CA ARG A 63 -0.47 -8.23 -29.01
C ARG A 63 -0.72 -7.79 -27.58
N GLU A 64 -0.83 -6.50 -27.36
CA GLU A 64 -1.41 -5.94 -26.13
C GLU A 64 -2.92 -6.21 -26.10
N VAL A 65 -3.43 -6.71 -24.99
CA VAL A 65 -4.87 -7.00 -24.81
C VAL A 65 -5.53 -5.87 -24.03
N MET A 66 -4.93 -5.45 -22.91
CA MET A 66 -5.40 -4.39 -22.04
C MET A 66 -4.22 -3.51 -21.61
N PRO A 67 -4.33 -2.18 -21.65
CA PRO A 67 -5.47 -1.38 -22.16
C PRO A 67 -5.59 -1.30 -23.69
N GLY A 68 -4.87 -2.10 -24.46
CA GLY A 68 -4.90 -2.09 -25.91
C GLY A 68 -4.33 -0.78 -26.48
N ASN A 69 -4.97 -0.22 -27.51
CA ASN A 69 -4.47 0.98 -28.20
C ASN A 69 -4.88 2.31 -27.52
N LEU A 70 -5.40 2.28 -26.29
CA LEU A 70 -5.85 3.50 -25.59
C LEU A 70 -4.70 4.47 -25.36
N LYS A 71 -4.96 5.78 -25.59
CA LYS A 71 -4.02 6.89 -25.38
C LYS A 71 -4.77 8.11 -24.83
N GLY A 72 -4.01 9.08 -24.30
CA GLY A 72 -4.58 10.35 -23.81
C GLY A 72 -5.69 10.13 -22.79
N ALA A 73 -6.77 10.88 -22.89
CA ALA A 73 -7.90 10.84 -21.97
C ALA A 73 -8.52 9.45 -21.82
N ALA A 74 -8.68 8.70 -22.92
CA ALA A 74 -9.23 7.35 -22.88
C ALA A 74 -8.34 6.37 -22.07
N LEU A 75 -7.01 6.56 -22.07
CA LEU A 75 -6.12 5.77 -21.23
C LEU A 75 -6.24 6.19 -19.77
N GLU A 76 -6.39 7.48 -19.49
CA GLU A 76 -6.60 7.97 -18.12
C GLU A 76 -7.91 7.44 -17.52
N ASP A 77 -8.99 7.46 -18.27
CA ASP A 77 -10.29 6.93 -17.84
C ASP A 77 -10.18 5.43 -17.57
N PHE A 78 -9.57 4.68 -18.49
CA PHE A 78 -9.31 3.26 -18.28
C PHE A 78 -8.52 2.99 -16.99
N ILE A 79 -7.46 3.76 -16.72
CA ILE A 79 -6.65 3.60 -15.50
C ILE A 79 -7.50 3.88 -14.26
N ARG A 80 -8.33 4.92 -14.26
CA ARG A 80 -9.21 5.25 -13.14
C ARG A 80 -10.22 4.15 -12.83
N ASP A 81 -10.77 3.53 -13.87
CA ASP A 81 -11.79 2.50 -13.74
C ASP A 81 -11.21 1.12 -13.40
N SER A 82 -9.95 0.88 -13.77
CA SER A 82 -9.32 -0.45 -13.61
C SER A 82 -8.31 -0.55 -12.47
N VAL A 83 -7.98 0.56 -11.80
CA VAL A 83 -7.03 0.52 -10.68
C VAL A 83 -7.61 -0.29 -9.51
N VAL A 84 -6.80 -1.21 -9.00
CA VAL A 84 -7.15 -2.05 -7.85
C VAL A 84 -6.02 -2.06 -6.84
N THR A 85 -6.31 -2.53 -5.64
CA THR A 85 -5.29 -2.75 -4.62
C THR A 85 -4.33 -3.87 -5.04
N TYR A 86 -3.07 -3.75 -4.61
CA TYR A 86 -2.06 -4.81 -4.73
C TYR A 86 -1.96 -5.66 -3.45
N HIS A 87 -2.95 -5.59 -2.57
CA HIS A 87 -3.04 -6.34 -1.31
C HIS A 87 -1.89 -6.04 -0.33
N HIS A 88 -1.38 -4.81 -0.35
CA HIS A 88 -0.29 -4.36 0.52
C HIS A 88 -0.80 -3.25 1.47
N GLN A 89 -1.90 -3.52 2.15
CA GLN A 89 -2.52 -2.61 3.11
C GLN A 89 -1.57 -2.38 4.29
N THR A 90 -1.28 -1.10 4.56
CA THR A 90 -0.31 -0.68 5.58
C THR A 90 -0.70 0.69 6.13
N CYS A 91 0.00 1.15 7.16
CA CYS A 91 -0.01 2.55 7.62
C CYS A 91 -1.26 3.01 8.37
N THR A 92 -2.23 2.15 8.67
CA THR A 92 -3.48 2.54 9.36
C THR A 92 -3.29 2.84 10.85
N ALA A 93 -2.20 2.35 11.46
CA ALA A 93 -1.81 2.61 12.85
C ALA A 93 -0.35 3.07 12.93
N LYS A 94 0.03 4.03 12.07
CA LYS A 94 1.43 4.40 11.83
C LYS A 94 2.20 4.75 13.11
N MET A 95 3.47 4.34 13.15
CA MET A 95 4.39 4.79 14.19
C MET A 95 4.89 6.21 13.88
N GLY A 96 5.23 6.94 14.93
CA GLY A 96 5.81 8.27 14.81
C GLY A 96 5.54 9.12 16.05
N CYS A 97 5.79 10.43 15.91
CA CYS A 97 5.65 11.40 17.01
C CYS A 97 4.68 12.55 16.66
N ASP A 98 4.00 12.48 15.52
CA ASP A 98 3.01 13.49 15.13
C ASP A 98 1.60 13.14 15.66
N SER A 99 0.67 14.10 15.56
CA SER A 99 -0.69 13.98 16.09
C SER A 99 -1.52 12.83 15.46
N MET A 100 -1.08 12.29 14.34
CA MET A 100 -1.72 11.16 13.65
C MET A 100 -1.01 9.83 13.94
N SER A 101 0.04 9.83 14.77
CA SER A 101 0.75 8.61 15.13
C SER A 101 -0.03 7.83 16.18
N VAL A 102 -0.13 6.52 15.98
CA VAL A 102 -0.89 5.61 16.86
C VAL A 102 0.04 4.89 17.83
N VAL A 103 1.26 4.55 17.40
CA VAL A 103 2.25 3.87 18.25
C VAL A 103 3.58 4.62 18.24
N ASP A 104 4.33 4.44 19.33
CA ASP A 104 5.70 4.93 19.49
C ASP A 104 6.74 4.00 18.86
N GLY A 105 8.05 4.33 19.02
CA GLY A 105 9.17 3.51 18.55
C GLY A 105 9.34 2.16 19.28
N HIS A 106 8.63 1.95 20.40
CA HIS A 106 8.54 0.69 21.14
C HIS A 106 7.24 -0.06 20.85
N LEU A 107 6.51 0.35 19.81
CA LEU A 107 5.24 -0.24 19.34
C LEU A 107 4.07 -0.06 20.32
N LYS A 108 4.23 0.75 21.38
CA LYS A 108 3.20 1.00 22.39
C LYS A 108 2.17 1.98 21.83
N VAL A 109 0.90 1.66 22.04
CA VAL A 109 -0.22 2.53 21.61
C VAL A 109 -0.29 3.75 22.53
N TYR A 110 -0.30 4.95 21.95
CA TYR A 110 -0.43 6.18 22.71
C TYR A 110 -1.75 6.23 23.48
N GLY A 111 -1.67 6.59 24.75
CA GLY A 111 -2.83 6.76 25.63
C GLY A 111 -3.43 5.46 26.18
N ILE A 112 -2.92 4.29 25.83
CA ILE A 112 -3.41 2.99 26.32
C ILE A 112 -2.24 2.19 26.89
N ALA A 113 -2.32 1.86 28.19
CA ALA A 113 -1.30 1.05 28.84
C ALA A 113 -1.36 -0.42 28.38
N ASN A 114 -0.20 -1.07 28.31
CA ASN A 114 -0.05 -2.51 28.03
C ASN A 114 -0.61 -2.98 26.67
N LEU A 115 -0.76 -2.06 25.71
CA LEU A 115 -1.18 -2.40 24.34
C LEU A 115 -0.07 -2.05 23.35
N ARG A 116 0.19 -2.97 22.42
CA ARG A 116 1.11 -2.78 21.30
C ARG A 116 0.47 -3.21 19.99
N ILE A 117 0.97 -2.65 18.90
CA ILE A 117 0.64 -3.09 17.53
C ILE A 117 1.95 -3.48 16.86
N ALA A 118 1.98 -4.68 16.24
CA ALA A 118 3.19 -5.25 15.65
C ALA A 118 2.90 -5.91 14.29
N ASP A 119 2.33 -5.16 13.37
CA ASP A 119 2.03 -5.59 12.00
C ASP A 119 2.30 -4.46 10.99
N ALA A 120 1.96 -4.66 9.73
CA ALA A 120 2.17 -3.69 8.67
C ALA A 120 1.46 -2.34 8.89
N SER A 121 0.45 -2.28 9.76
CA SER A 121 -0.29 -1.04 10.03
C SER A 121 0.58 0.03 10.68
N ILE A 122 1.64 -0.36 11.40
CA ILE A 122 2.56 0.58 12.06
C ILE A 122 3.48 1.32 11.09
N MET A 123 3.62 0.88 9.84
CA MET A 123 4.52 1.53 8.89
C MET A 123 4.12 2.99 8.67
N PRO A 124 5.05 3.96 8.75
CA PRO A 124 4.75 5.37 8.44
C PRO A 124 4.37 5.59 6.97
N ARG A 125 4.85 4.71 6.09
CA ARG A 125 4.51 4.62 4.67
C ARG A 125 4.82 3.24 4.13
N VAL A 126 4.12 2.83 3.08
CA VAL A 126 4.38 1.55 2.41
C VAL A 126 5.80 1.50 1.84
N THR A 127 6.42 0.35 1.91
CA THR A 127 7.76 0.08 1.35
C THR A 127 7.74 0.00 -0.18
N THR A 128 8.91 0.08 -0.82
CA THR A 128 9.04 0.01 -2.29
C THR A 128 9.10 -1.42 -2.84
N GLY A 129 8.97 -2.42 -1.98
CA GLY A 129 8.88 -3.83 -2.32
C GLY A 129 7.65 -4.47 -1.71
N ASN A 130 7.54 -5.79 -1.85
CA ASN A 130 6.49 -6.55 -1.20
C ASN A 130 6.57 -6.41 0.32
N THR A 131 5.42 -6.41 0.99
CA THR A 131 5.33 -6.09 2.41
C THR A 131 5.60 -7.27 3.34
N MET A 132 5.77 -8.48 2.82
CA MET A 132 6.03 -9.68 3.63
C MET A 132 7.32 -9.55 4.47
N ALA A 133 8.45 -9.22 3.87
CA ALA A 133 9.71 -9.11 4.59
C ALA A 133 9.67 -8.02 5.69
N PRO A 134 9.18 -6.79 5.43
CA PRO A 134 8.95 -5.81 6.50
C PRO A 134 8.03 -6.31 7.62
N CYS A 135 6.98 -7.08 7.32
CA CYS A 135 6.11 -7.64 8.36
C CYS A 135 6.85 -8.62 9.27
N VAL A 136 7.70 -9.48 8.70
CA VAL A 136 8.55 -10.39 9.48
C VAL A 136 9.51 -9.61 10.37
N ILE A 137 10.18 -8.59 9.84
CA ILE A 137 11.09 -7.71 10.61
C ILE A 137 10.37 -7.03 11.76
N ILE A 138 9.14 -6.53 11.53
CA ILE A 138 8.32 -5.92 12.59
C ILE A 138 8.03 -6.94 13.69
N GLY A 139 7.64 -8.17 13.33
CA GLY A 139 7.36 -9.24 14.28
C GLY A 139 8.57 -9.64 15.10
N GLU A 140 9.73 -9.86 14.47
CA GLU A 140 10.99 -10.16 15.14
C GLU A 140 11.38 -9.04 16.11
N ARG A 141 11.32 -7.80 15.65
CA ARG A 141 11.66 -6.64 16.51
C ARG A 141 10.70 -6.48 17.68
N ALA A 142 9.41 -6.76 17.48
CA ALA A 142 8.44 -6.78 18.57
C ALA A 142 8.78 -7.84 19.62
N GLY A 143 9.18 -9.03 19.19
CA GLY A 143 9.64 -10.11 20.08
C GLY A 143 10.86 -9.71 20.90
N GLU A 144 11.87 -9.08 20.30
CA GLU A 144 13.04 -8.56 21.00
C GLU A 144 12.67 -7.49 22.06
N ILE A 145 11.80 -6.54 21.69
CA ILE A 145 11.33 -5.50 22.61
C ILE A 145 10.59 -6.11 23.79
N LEU A 146 9.69 -7.06 23.55
CA LEU A 146 8.93 -7.73 24.59
C LEU A 146 9.85 -8.52 25.53
N LYS A 147 10.83 -9.25 25.01
CA LYS A 147 11.83 -9.95 25.85
C LYS A 147 12.58 -8.99 26.75
N ALA A 148 13.06 -7.86 26.20
CA ALA A 148 13.78 -6.87 26.96
C ALA A 148 12.91 -6.22 28.05
N ASP A 149 11.67 -5.85 27.73
CA ASP A 149 10.75 -5.18 28.66
C ASP A 149 10.30 -6.10 29.81
N HIS A 150 10.17 -7.40 29.54
CA HIS A 150 9.70 -8.40 30.52
C HIS A 150 10.82 -9.27 31.10
N LYS A 151 12.08 -9.04 30.72
CA LYS A 151 13.26 -9.80 31.20
C LYS A 151 13.15 -11.31 30.96
N LEU A 152 12.61 -11.69 29.80
CA LEU A 152 12.42 -13.09 29.35
C LEU A 152 13.68 -13.65 28.66
#